data_ae3931890e3bb861cce78e61a1f9a6ce
#
_entry.id   ae3931890e3bb861cce78e61a1f9a6ce
#
_cell.length_a   1.000
_cell.length_b   1.000
_cell.length_c   1.000
_cell.angle_alpha   90.00
_cell.angle_beta   90.00
_cell.angle_gamma   90.00
#
_symmetry.space_group_name_H-M   'P 1'
#
loop_
_entity.id
_entity.type
_entity.pdbx_description
1 polymer ?
#
loop_
_entity_poly.entity_id
_entity_poly.type
_entity_poly.pdbx_seq_one_letter_code
_entity_poly.pdbx_strand_id
1 'polypeptide(L)'
;NLFFGLGRGAYNYHITDGRPEIFASMIPDQEGLLKIHDICYAIHTKLLREYGLKTDIVFSRPNYCKIDLMVENDRGDQLFMQGDEVEHLRQILKQHGIESGLKELIGIAEQTGEEFGQRVSATCDAKYLEVGISCKSDNVDVFLERFKAEGITAEDCSFWGDEFIEIEHELYGSDSFMYTEKSKAGDFFDVSAIEGKRPEAVKVLGGGVETFLTFLKEQA
;
A
#
# COMPACT_ATOMS: atom_id res chain seq x y z
N ASN A 1 -16.11 -19.84 5.76
CA ASN A 1 -15.69 -18.64 6.51
C ASN A 1 -15.20 -17.59 5.49
N LEU A 2 -15.59 -16.34 5.68
CA LEU A 2 -15.17 -15.23 4.83
C LEU A 2 -14.62 -14.09 5.70
N PHE A 3 -13.44 -13.60 5.34
CA PHE A 3 -12.75 -12.53 6.04
C PHE A 3 -12.41 -11.39 5.08
N PHE A 4 -12.38 -10.16 5.59
CA PHE A 4 -11.98 -8.97 4.83
C PHE A 4 -11.02 -8.12 5.63
N GLY A 5 -9.88 -7.77 5.04
CA GLY A 5 -8.97 -6.74 5.53
C GLY A 5 -9.09 -5.48 4.68
N LEU A 6 -9.42 -4.37 5.30
CA LEU A 6 -9.64 -3.09 4.62
C LEU A 6 -8.74 -1.99 5.20
N GLY A 7 -8.38 -1.04 4.34
CA GLY A 7 -7.71 0.20 4.75
C GLY A 7 -6.36 -0.02 5.44
N ARG A 8 -5.50 -0.90 4.89
CA ARG A 8 -4.15 -1.17 5.44
C ARG A 8 -4.19 -1.59 6.93
N GLY A 9 -5.12 -2.50 7.28
CA GLY A 9 -5.28 -2.98 8.66
C GLY A 9 -6.26 -2.16 9.52
N ALA A 10 -6.84 -1.08 8.98
CA ALA A 10 -7.83 -0.30 9.73
C ALA A 10 -8.98 -1.17 10.23
N TYR A 11 -9.48 -2.06 9.37
CA TYR A 11 -10.60 -2.92 9.69
C TYR A 11 -10.33 -4.35 9.21
N ASN A 12 -10.44 -5.32 10.10
CA ASN A 12 -10.38 -6.74 9.79
C ASN A 12 -11.67 -7.41 10.25
N TYR A 13 -12.45 -7.88 9.27
CA TYR A 13 -13.78 -8.45 9.49
C TYR A 13 -13.79 -9.95 9.30
N HIS A 14 -14.56 -10.63 10.11
CA HIS A 14 -15.07 -11.97 9.87
C HIS A 14 -16.57 -11.90 9.58
N ILE A 15 -17.04 -12.64 8.59
CA ILE A 15 -18.48 -12.74 8.33
C ILE A 15 -19.03 -13.93 9.10
N THR A 16 -19.81 -13.65 10.15
CA THR A 16 -20.48 -14.64 10.99
C THR A 16 -21.98 -14.53 10.79
N ASP A 17 -22.63 -15.63 10.39
CA ASP A 17 -24.07 -15.65 10.10
C ASP A 17 -24.56 -14.54 9.15
N GLY A 18 -23.75 -14.24 8.12
CA GLY A 18 -24.01 -13.20 7.13
C GLY A 18 -23.82 -11.77 7.63
N ARG A 19 -23.21 -11.57 8.80
CA ARG A 19 -22.95 -10.26 9.40
C ARG A 19 -21.44 -10.01 9.53
N PRO A 20 -20.94 -8.82 9.19
CA PRO A 20 -19.55 -8.46 9.41
C PRO A 20 -19.29 -8.15 10.89
N GLU A 21 -18.35 -8.84 11.49
CA GLU A 21 -17.85 -8.60 12.84
C GLU A 21 -16.37 -8.22 12.78
N ILE A 22 -15.99 -7.09 13.41
CA ILE A 22 -14.58 -6.68 13.49
C ILE A 22 -13.89 -7.58 14.52
N PHE A 23 -12.86 -8.31 14.08
CA PHE A 23 -12.04 -9.13 14.98
C PHE A 23 -10.67 -8.49 15.29
N ALA A 24 -10.24 -7.53 14.50
CA ALA A 24 -9.02 -6.73 14.74
C ALA A 24 -9.13 -5.37 14.06
N SER A 25 -8.50 -4.35 14.63
CA SER A 25 -8.48 -3.00 14.09
C SER A 25 -7.15 -2.31 14.43
N MET A 26 -6.59 -1.58 13.45
CA MET A 26 -5.41 -0.74 13.60
C MET A 26 -5.75 0.75 13.42
N ILE A 27 -6.96 1.13 13.77
CA ILE A 27 -7.36 2.53 13.82
C ILE A 27 -6.77 3.14 15.09
N PRO A 28 -5.97 4.22 14.98
CA PRO A 28 -5.48 4.93 16.15
C PRO A 28 -6.63 5.62 16.89
N ASP A 29 -6.38 6.01 18.12
CA ASP A 29 -7.26 6.94 18.80
C ASP A 29 -7.24 8.33 18.13
N GLN A 30 -8.06 9.24 18.64
CA GLN A 30 -8.18 10.59 18.07
C GLN A 30 -6.85 11.34 18.08
N GLU A 31 -6.05 11.22 19.12
CA GLU A 31 -4.75 11.89 19.26
C GLU A 31 -3.74 11.31 18.27
N GLY A 32 -3.68 9.99 18.14
CA GLY A 32 -2.85 9.30 17.17
C GLY A 32 -3.22 9.64 15.72
N LEU A 33 -4.52 9.77 15.41
CA LEU A 33 -4.98 10.18 14.08
C LEU A 33 -4.55 11.63 13.79
N LEU A 34 -4.74 12.55 14.72
CA LEU A 34 -4.32 13.94 14.55
C LEU A 34 -2.79 14.03 14.35
N LYS A 35 -2.03 13.21 15.05
CA LYS A 35 -0.57 13.15 14.87
C LYS A 35 -0.17 12.69 13.47
N ILE A 36 -0.88 11.72 12.88
CA ILE A 36 -0.67 11.33 11.47
C ILE A 36 -0.98 12.50 10.54
N HIS A 37 -2.06 13.25 10.80
CA HIS A 37 -2.43 14.44 10.03
C HIS A 37 -1.35 15.51 10.09
N ASP A 38 -0.81 15.79 11.27
CA ASP A 38 0.26 16.77 11.48
C ASP A 38 1.54 16.37 10.73
N ILE A 39 1.91 15.09 10.76
CA ILE A 39 3.06 14.55 10.01
C ILE A 39 2.84 14.75 8.52
N CYS A 40 1.68 14.38 7.99
CA CYS A 40 1.37 14.53 6.56
C CYS A 40 1.35 16.00 6.13
N TYR A 41 0.84 16.88 6.98
CA TYR A 41 0.89 18.32 6.72
C TYR A 41 2.33 18.87 6.74
N ALA A 42 3.18 18.37 7.64
CA ALA A 42 4.59 18.74 7.69
C ALA A 42 5.34 18.28 6.43
N ILE A 43 5.08 17.05 5.95
CA ILE A 43 5.63 16.53 4.70
C ILE A 43 5.19 17.41 3.51
N HIS A 44 3.89 17.67 3.38
CA HIS A 44 3.34 18.55 2.34
C HIS A 44 4.02 19.92 2.35
N THR A 45 4.16 20.52 3.54
CA THR A 45 4.79 21.83 3.70
C THR A 45 6.27 21.80 3.32
N LYS A 46 6.99 20.73 3.69
CA LYS A 46 8.40 20.54 3.34
C LYS A 46 8.57 20.40 1.83
N LEU A 47 7.75 19.55 1.18
CA LEU A 47 7.78 19.38 -0.28
C LEU A 47 7.55 20.70 -1.02
N LEU A 48 6.59 21.51 -0.56
CA LEU A 48 6.33 22.80 -1.18
C LEU A 48 7.45 23.83 -0.92
N ARG A 49 7.97 23.94 0.32
CA ARG A 49 8.92 25.01 0.68
C ARG A 49 10.35 24.73 0.26
N GLU A 50 10.79 23.47 0.40
CA GLU A 50 12.20 23.10 0.15
C GLU A 50 12.42 22.64 -1.29
N TYR A 51 11.41 21.98 -1.89
CA TYR A 51 11.48 21.41 -3.23
C TYR A 51 10.63 22.14 -4.27
N GLY A 52 9.74 23.05 -3.86
CA GLY A 52 8.79 23.71 -4.76
C GLY A 52 7.75 22.76 -5.35
N LEU A 53 7.68 21.50 -4.85
CA LEU A 53 6.73 20.49 -5.32
C LEU A 53 5.35 20.75 -4.74
N LYS A 54 4.37 21.00 -5.59
CA LYS A 54 2.97 21.16 -5.18
C LYS A 54 2.34 19.79 -4.98
N THR A 55 1.67 19.63 -3.87
CA THR A 55 0.96 18.41 -3.49
C THR A 55 -0.40 18.76 -2.89
N ASP A 56 -1.28 17.77 -2.72
CA ASP A 56 -2.52 17.90 -1.96
C ASP A 56 -2.62 16.75 -0.95
N ILE A 57 -3.46 16.90 0.09
CA ILE A 57 -3.58 15.90 1.15
C ILE A 57 -5.01 15.37 1.22
N VAL A 58 -5.14 14.06 1.13
CA VAL A 58 -6.40 13.34 1.33
C VAL A 58 -6.44 12.76 2.75
N PHE A 59 -7.18 13.40 3.64
CA PHE A 59 -7.31 13.01 5.05
C PHE A 59 -8.38 11.95 5.34
N SER A 60 -9.15 11.53 4.35
CA SER A 60 -10.37 10.72 4.53
C SER A 60 -10.12 9.25 4.86
N ARG A 61 -8.93 8.89 5.38
CA ARG A 61 -8.59 7.53 5.76
C ARG A 61 -8.48 7.40 7.29
N PRO A 62 -8.86 6.25 7.86
CA PRO A 62 -8.95 6.10 9.33
C PRO A 62 -7.60 5.94 10.03
N ASN A 63 -6.51 5.58 9.32
CA ASN A 63 -5.20 5.25 9.90
C ASN A 63 -4.00 5.68 9.04
N TYR A 64 -4.24 6.41 7.95
CA TYR A 64 -3.20 6.99 7.09
C TYR A 64 -3.75 8.17 6.29
N CYS A 65 -2.88 8.95 5.69
CA CYS A 65 -3.24 9.95 4.68
C CYS A 65 -2.60 9.62 3.34
N LYS A 66 -3.14 10.18 2.27
CA LYS A 66 -2.52 10.19 0.95
C LYS A 66 -2.06 11.59 0.63
N ILE A 67 -0.83 11.73 0.14
CA ILE A 67 -0.30 12.97 -0.41
C ILE A 67 -0.29 12.81 -1.93
N ASP A 68 -1.12 13.58 -2.62
CA ASP A 68 -1.18 13.58 -4.08
C ASP A 68 0.03 14.33 -4.64
N LEU A 69 0.88 13.62 -5.38
CA LEU A 69 2.11 14.12 -5.99
C LEU A 69 1.88 14.66 -7.40
N MET A 70 0.69 14.43 -7.95
CA MET A 70 0.35 14.67 -9.36
C MET A 70 -0.79 15.68 -9.51
N VAL A 71 -0.93 16.63 -8.58
CA VAL A 71 -2.03 17.62 -8.54
C VAL A 71 -2.14 18.49 -9.78
N GLU A 72 -1.06 18.69 -10.51
CA GLU A 72 -1.02 19.46 -11.75
C GLU A 72 -1.24 18.59 -13.00
N ASN A 73 -1.44 17.29 -12.83
CA ASN A 73 -1.62 16.31 -13.91
C ASN A 73 -3.02 15.69 -13.84
N ASP A 74 -3.78 15.86 -14.91
CA ASP A 74 -5.10 15.25 -15.03
C ASP A 74 -4.95 13.78 -15.47
N ARG A 75 -5.24 12.85 -14.56
CA ARG A 75 -5.35 11.41 -14.87
C ARG A 75 -6.76 11.01 -15.34
N GLY A 76 -7.71 11.94 -15.29
CA GLY A 76 -9.12 11.62 -15.50
C GLY A 76 -9.62 10.56 -14.51
N ASP A 77 -10.47 9.64 -14.97
CA ASP A 77 -11.07 8.57 -14.17
C ASP A 77 -10.24 7.28 -14.13
N GLN A 78 -8.93 7.34 -14.37
CA GLN A 78 -8.06 6.17 -14.34
C GLN A 78 -7.96 5.60 -12.92
N LEU A 79 -8.37 4.34 -12.77
CA LEU A 79 -8.35 3.63 -11.48
C LEU A 79 -7.02 2.90 -11.22
N PHE A 80 -6.36 2.45 -12.29
CA PHE A 80 -5.14 1.64 -12.22
C PHE A 80 -3.94 2.41 -12.74
N MET A 81 -2.76 2.08 -12.20
CA MET A 81 -1.48 2.63 -12.64
C MET A 81 -1.22 2.24 -14.12
N GLN A 82 -0.73 3.20 -14.89
CA GLN A 82 -0.24 2.98 -16.25
C GLN A 82 1.29 2.91 -16.24
N GLY A 83 1.87 2.16 -17.17
CA GLY A 83 3.31 1.89 -17.17
C GLY A 83 4.20 3.12 -17.35
N ASP A 84 3.70 4.21 -17.94
CA ASP A 84 4.42 5.47 -18.16
C ASP A 84 4.28 6.47 -17.00
N GLU A 85 3.31 6.29 -16.11
CA GLU A 85 3.03 7.23 -15.02
C GLU A 85 4.15 7.28 -13.97
N VAL A 86 4.76 6.14 -13.68
CA VAL A 86 5.90 6.07 -12.75
C VAL A 86 7.09 6.87 -13.29
N GLU A 87 7.38 6.71 -14.58
CA GLU A 87 8.47 7.47 -15.21
C GLU A 87 8.16 8.96 -15.26
N HIS A 88 6.92 9.32 -15.53
CA HIS A 88 6.47 10.72 -15.48
C HIS A 88 6.64 11.32 -14.07
N LEU A 89 6.21 10.59 -13.02
CA LEU A 89 6.41 11.02 -11.63
C LEU A 89 7.90 11.18 -11.30
N ARG A 90 8.77 10.25 -11.72
CA ARG A 90 10.23 10.39 -11.52
C ARG A 90 10.77 11.67 -12.14
N GLN A 91 10.33 12.01 -13.34
CA GLN A 91 10.76 13.25 -14.02
C GLN A 91 10.33 14.48 -13.23
N ILE A 92 9.10 14.48 -12.70
CA ILE A 92 8.60 15.56 -11.83
C ILE A 92 9.48 15.66 -10.57
N LEU A 93 9.71 14.56 -9.86
CA LEU A 93 10.52 14.55 -8.64
C LEU A 93 11.93 15.08 -8.91
N LYS A 94 12.57 14.65 -9.98
CA LYS A 94 13.90 15.11 -10.38
C LYS A 94 13.91 16.61 -10.73
N GLN A 95 12.90 17.14 -11.42
CA GLN A 95 12.78 18.58 -11.71
C GLN A 95 12.69 19.41 -10.44
N HIS A 96 12.19 18.82 -9.34
CA HIS A 96 12.09 19.44 -8.03
C HIS A 96 13.27 19.11 -7.09
N GLY A 97 14.36 18.49 -7.61
CA GLY A 97 15.57 18.19 -6.84
C GLY A 97 15.48 16.96 -5.93
N ILE A 98 14.46 16.11 -6.11
CA ILE A 98 14.35 14.79 -5.46
C ILE A 98 15.02 13.78 -6.40
N GLU A 99 16.35 13.72 -6.36
CA GLU A 99 17.18 13.02 -7.34
C GLU A 99 17.09 11.50 -7.24
N SER A 100 16.93 10.97 -6.02
CA SER A 100 16.81 9.52 -5.77
C SER A 100 15.36 9.02 -5.88
N GLY A 101 14.44 9.85 -6.40
CA GLY A 101 13.08 9.46 -6.76
C GLY A 101 12.19 9.08 -5.57
N LEU A 102 11.44 7.98 -5.73
CA LEU A 102 10.43 7.55 -4.75
C LEU A 102 11.05 7.09 -3.42
N LYS A 103 12.24 6.49 -3.45
CA LYS A 103 12.94 6.08 -2.23
C LYS A 103 13.30 7.28 -1.35
N GLU A 104 13.75 8.38 -1.97
CA GLU A 104 14.04 9.61 -1.24
C GLU A 104 12.77 10.21 -0.64
N LEU A 105 11.68 10.19 -1.38
CA LEU A 105 10.38 10.67 -0.92
C LEU A 105 9.86 9.87 0.29
N ILE A 106 9.97 8.54 0.24
CA ILE A 106 9.65 7.66 1.37
C ILE A 106 10.53 7.99 2.56
N GLY A 107 11.85 8.17 2.35
CA GLY A 107 12.79 8.55 3.40
C GLY A 107 12.43 9.90 4.05
N ILE A 108 12.02 10.90 3.27
CA ILE A 108 11.54 12.19 3.78
C ILE A 108 10.31 11.98 4.69
N ALA A 109 9.38 11.12 4.28
CA ALA A 109 8.18 10.85 5.07
C ALA A 109 8.50 10.14 6.39
N GLU A 110 9.33 9.12 6.36
CA GLU A 110 9.73 8.36 7.55
C GLU A 110 10.53 9.22 8.52
N GLN A 111 11.49 10.02 8.02
CA GLN A 111 12.25 10.96 8.84
C GLN A 111 11.32 12.00 9.49
N THR A 112 10.36 12.54 8.75
CA THR A 112 9.38 13.48 9.31
C THR A 112 8.58 12.83 10.43
N GLY A 113 8.17 11.57 10.26
CA GLY A 113 7.52 10.82 11.32
C GLY A 113 8.38 10.71 12.59
N GLU A 114 9.65 10.41 12.44
CA GLU A 114 10.62 10.35 13.58
C GLU A 114 10.77 11.71 14.30
N GLU A 115 10.80 12.82 13.55
CA GLU A 115 10.85 14.18 14.11
C GLU A 115 9.62 14.47 15.00
N PHE A 116 8.46 13.89 14.65
CA PHE A 116 7.24 13.94 15.47
C PHE A 116 7.18 12.87 16.57
N GLY A 117 8.22 12.05 16.71
CA GLY A 117 8.26 10.93 17.67
C GLY A 117 7.23 9.84 17.34
N GLN A 118 6.95 9.63 16.06
CA GLN A 118 6.03 8.62 15.56
C GLN A 118 6.66 7.84 14.41
N ARG A 119 6.86 6.54 14.58
CA ARG A 119 7.20 5.69 13.45
C ARG A 119 6.01 5.61 12.50
N VAL A 120 6.23 5.97 11.25
CA VAL A 120 5.24 5.82 10.17
C VAL A 120 5.72 4.79 9.16
N SER A 121 4.78 4.21 8.44
CA SER A 121 5.00 3.40 7.25
C SER A 121 4.62 4.23 6.04
N ALA A 122 5.57 4.47 5.15
CA ALA A 122 5.34 5.19 3.91
C ALA A 122 5.43 4.23 2.71
N THR A 123 4.46 4.33 1.81
CA THR A 123 4.44 3.62 0.53
C THR A 123 4.11 4.59 -0.59
N CYS A 124 4.55 4.30 -1.79
CA CYS A 124 4.31 5.17 -2.93
C CYS A 124 3.80 4.34 -4.12
N ASP A 125 2.86 4.92 -4.86
CA ASP A 125 2.48 4.50 -6.20
C ASP A 125 2.83 5.59 -7.23
N ALA A 126 2.28 5.53 -8.44
CA ALA A 126 2.52 6.53 -9.47
C ALA A 126 1.84 7.88 -9.21
N LYS A 127 1.05 8.01 -8.17
CA LYS A 127 0.30 9.24 -7.85
C LYS A 127 0.42 9.65 -6.39
N TYR A 128 0.36 8.69 -5.47
CA TYR A 128 0.24 8.98 -4.05
C TYR A 128 1.45 8.54 -3.26
N LEU A 129 1.87 9.38 -2.33
CA LEU A 129 2.64 8.97 -1.15
C LEU A 129 1.62 8.70 -0.04
N GLU A 130 1.52 7.45 0.40
CA GLU A 130 0.66 7.03 1.49
C GLU A 130 1.47 6.96 2.78
N VAL A 131 1.05 7.70 3.81
CA VAL A 131 1.76 7.79 5.09
C VAL A 131 0.82 7.44 6.23
N GLY A 132 1.17 6.43 7.00
CA GLY A 132 0.35 5.95 8.11
C GLY A 132 1.11 5.08 9.09
N ILE A 133 0.39 4.45 10.02
CA ILE A 133 0.97 3.60 11.06
C ILE A 133 1.00 2.11 10.69
N SER A 134 0.42 1.74 9.57
CA SER A 134 0.31 0.35 9.11
C SER A 134 0.37 0.25 7.59
N CYS A 135 0.60 -0.94 7.08
CA CYS A 135 0.61 -1.27 5.67
C CYS A 135 -0.03 -2.64 5.39
N LYS A 136 0.06 -3.16 4.16
CA LYS A 136 -0.55 -4.45 3.80
C LYS A 136 0.05 -5.63 4.56
N SER A 137 1.32 -5.56 5.00
CA SER A 137 1.93 -6.60 5.83
C SER A 137 1.20 -6.80 7.15
N ASP A 138 0.72 -5.71 7.75
CA ASP A 138 -0.02 -5.78 9.02
C ASP A 138 -1.35 -6.50 8.86
N ASN A 139 -2.06 -6.29 7.74
CA ASN A 139 -3.25 -7.08 7.40
C ASN A 139 -2.91 -8.57 7.30
N VAL A 140 -1.87 -8.91 6.53
CA VAL A 140 -1.46 -10.30 6.33
C VAL A 140 -1.10 -10.96 7.66
N ASP A 141 -0.33 -10.28 8.50
CA ASP A 141 0.07 -10.78 9.81
C ASP A 141 -1.14 -11.07 10.72
N VAL A 142 -2.12 -10.16 10.74
CA VAL A 142 -3.36 -10.32 11.52
C VAL A 142 -4.17 -11.52 11.03
N PHE A 143 -4.29 -11.71 9.71
CA PHE A 143 -5.01 -12.86 9.14
C PHE A 143 -4.29 -14.17 9.42
N LEU A 144 -2.99 -14.24 9.23
CA LEU A 144 -2.21 -15.46 9.50
C LEU A 144 -2.29 -15.88 10.97
N GLU A 145 -2.22 -14.93 11.91
CA GLU A 145 -2.43 -15.22 13.34
C GLU A 145 -3.85 -15.74 13.61
N ARG A 146 -4.86 -15.17 12.96
CA ARG A 146 -6.25 -15.63 13.09
C ARG A 146 -6.43 -17.04 12.53
N PHE A 147 -5.86 -17.33 11.37
CA PHE A 147 -5.99 -18.60 10.68
C PHE A 147 -5.22 -19.72 11.40
N LYS A 148 -4.11 -19.39 12.05
CA LYS A 148 -3.34 -20.34 12.86
C LYS A 148 -4.18 -21.02 13.94
N ALA A 149 -5.16 -20.31 14.52
CA ALA A 149 -6.10 -20.90 15.48
C ALA A 149 -7.02 -21.97 14.85
N GLU A 150 -7.15 -21.98 13.53
CA GLU A 150 -7.93 -22.95 12.75
C GLU A 150 -7.01 -24.03 12.11
N GLY A 151 -5.69 -24.00 12.40
CA GLY A 151 -4.71 -24.94 11.87
C GLY A 151 -4.25 -24.63 10.44
N ILE A 152 -4.60 -23.45 9.92
CA ILE A 152 -4.17 -22.98 8.59
C ILE A 152 -2.85 -22.23 8.74
N THR A 153 -1.87 -22.58 7.91
CA THR A 153 -0.55 -21.95 7.87
C THR A 153 -0.36 -21.13 6.60
N ALA A 154 0.76 -20.40 6.48
CA ALA A 154 1.06 -19.65 5.26
C ALA A 154 1.20 -20.56 4.03
N GLU A 155 1.65 -21.80 4.20
CA GLU A 155 1.76 -22.81 3.12
C GLU A 155 0.40 -23.16 2.50
N ASP A 156 -0.69 -22.98 3.26
CA ASP A 156 -2.05 -23.22 2.81
C ASP A 156 -2.68 -21.98 2.16
N CYS A 157 -1.93 -20.86 2.11
CA CYS A 157 -2.44 -19.57 1.66
C CYS A 157 -1.90 -19.15 0.29
N SER A 158 -2.75 -18.52 -0.49
CA SER A 158 -2.33 -17.79 -1.70
C SER A 158 -2.64 -16.30 -1.58
N PHE A 159 -1.71 -15.48 -2.03
CA PHE A 159 -1.76 -14.02 -1.97
C PHE A 159 -1.83 -13.46 -3.39
N TRP A 160 -2.84 -12.64 -3.65
CA TRP A 160 -3.16 -12.14 -4.99
C TRP A 160 -3.14 -10.62 -4.99
N GLY A 161 -2.53 -10.04 -6.02
CA GLY A 161 -2.47 -8.60 -6.19
C GLY A 161 -2.19 -8.19 -7.64
N ASP A 162 -2.23 -6.90 -7.90
CA ASP A 162 -1.95 -6.29 -9.20
C ASP A 162 -0.83 -5.23 -9.14
N GLU A 163 -0.24 -5.03 -7.95
CA GLU A 163 0.82 -4.07 -7.70
C GLU A 163 2.09 -4.69 -7.09
N PHE A 164 2.52 -5.87 -7.58
CA PHE A 164 3.82 -6.45 -7.22
C PHE A 164 4.99 -5.91 -8.06
N ILE A 165 4.72 -5.09 -9.06
CA ILE A 165 5.72 -4.60 -9.98
C ILE A 165 6.80 -3.74 -9.30
N GLU A 166 8.05 -3.83 -9.77
CA GLU A 166 9.11 -2.91 -9.39
C GLU A 166 8.82 -1.53 -9.98
N ILE A 167 8.45 -0.58 -9.12
CA ILE A 167 8.17 0.81 -9.50
C ILE A 167 9.43 1.66 -9.57
N GLU A 168 10.47 1.29 -8.82
CA GLU A 168 11.81 1.86 -8.87
C GLU A 168 12.80 0.77 -8.48
N HIS A 169 14.11 0.93 -8.76
CA HIS A 169 15.10 -0.10 -8.43
C HIS A 169 14.97 -0.57 -6.97
N GLU A 170 14.66 -1.86 -6.77
CA GLU A 170 14.41 -2.48 -5.47
C GLU A 170 13.28 -1.83 -4.64
N LEU A 171 12.40 -1.09 -5.25
CA LEU A 171 11.17 -0.59 -4.67
C LEU A 171 10.00 -1.16 -5.47
N TYR A 172 9.19 -1.96 -4.80
CA TYR A 172 8.05 -2.63 -5.41
C TYR A 172 6.74 -1.98 -4.98
N GLY A 173 5.70 -2.19 -5.76
CA GLY A 173 4.35 -1.70 -5.47
C GLY A 173 3.75 -2.26 -4.18
N SER A 174 2.60 -1.75 -3.81
CA SER A 174 2.02 -1.93 -2.48
C SER A 174 1.69 -3.39 -2.13
N ASP A 175 1.46 -4.26 -3.10
CA ASP A 175 1.18 -5.68 -2.87
C ASP A 175 2.42 -6.47 -2.44
N SER A 176 3.62 -5.97 -2.75
CA SER A 176 4.85 -6.60 -2.30
C SER A 176 5.00 -6.64 -0.77
N PHE A 177 4.31 -5.72 -0.06
CA PHE A 177 4.25 -5.74 1.40
C PHE A 177 3.46 -6.92 1.97
N MET A 178 2.73 -7.68 1.14
CA MET A 178 2.16 -8.96 1.56
C MET A 178 3.22 -10.05 1.74
N TYR A 179 4.41 -9.92 1.13
CA TYR A 179 5.53 -10.84 1.28
C TYR A 179 6.33 -10.50 2.54
N THR A 180 6.11 -11.23 3.61
CA THR A 180 6.73 -11.06 4.92
C THR A 180 7.42 -12.34 5.37
N GLU A 181 8.19 -12.28 6.44
CA GLU A 181 8.77 -13.50 7.06
C GLU A 181 7.70 -14.52 7.48
N LYS A 182 6.48 -14.08 7.80
CA LYS A 182 5.37 -14.96 8.18
C LYS A 182 4.64 -15.54 6.98
N SER A 183 4.54 -14.81 5.89
CA SER A 183 3.76 -15.21 4.70
C SER A 183 4.59 -15.89 3.61
N LYS A 184 5.93 -15.81 3.67
CA LYS A 184 6.85 -16.22 2.59
C LYS A 184 6.74 -17.70 2.16
N ALA A 185 6.13 -18.54 2.98
CA ALA A 185 5.89 -19.95 2.65
C ALA A 185 4.64 -20.15 1.76
N GLY A 186 3.81 -19.10 1.58
CA GLY A 186 2.63 -19.15 0.73
C GLY A 186 2.94 -18.88 -0.74
N ASP A 187 1.92 -19.00 -1.56
CA ASP A 187 1.99 -18.71 -3.01
C ASP A 187 1.60 -17.27 -3.31
N PHE A 188 2.37 -16.56 -4.13
CA PHE A 188 2.10 -15.18 -4.52
C PHE A 188 1.83 -15.08 -6.02
N PHE A 189 0.73 -14.39 -6.38
CA PHE A 189 0.26 -14.25 -7.76
C PHE A 189 0.02 -12.78 -8.11
N ASP A 190 0.63 -12.34 -9.23
CA ASP A 190 0.38 -11.04 -9.82
C ASP A 190 -0.54 -11.19 -11.03
N VAL A 191 -1.68 -10.51 -10.99
CA VAL A 191 -2.64 -10.45 -12.08
C VAL A 191 -2.52 -9.18 -12.93
N SER A 192 -1.56 -8.30 -12.65
CA SER A 192 -1.29 -7.11 -13.43
C SER A 192 -0.98 -7.43 -14.89
N ALA A 193 -1.46 -6.59 -15.79
CA ALA A 193 -1.08 -6.61 -17.20
C ALA A 193 0.21 -5.82 -17.51
N ILE A 194 0.77 -5.11 -16.50
CA ILE A 194 1.95 -4.26 -16.69
C ILE A 194 3.19 -5.15 -16.75
N GLU A 195 4.00 -4.97 -17.79
CA GLU A 195 5.30 -5.64 -17.90
C GLU A 195 6.31 -5.00 -16.94
N GLY A 196 7.19 -5.83 -16.35
CA GLY A 196 8.25 -5.36 -15.46
C GLY A 196 8.70 -6.44 -14.49
N LYS A 197 9.69 -6.12 -13.66
CA LYS A 197 10.26 -7.02 -12.66
C LYS A 197 9.32 -7.15 -11.45
N ARG A 198 9.29 -8.34 -10.85
CA ARG A 198 8.58 -8.67 -9.60
C ARG A 198 9.55 -9.29 -8.63
N PRO A 199 9.22 -9.35 -7.33
CA PRO A 199 9.94 -10.21 -6.38
C PRO A 199 9.97 -11.65 -6.89
N GLU A 200 11.08 -12.37 -6.64
CA GLU A 200 11.31 -13.73 -7.18
C GLU A 200 10.21 -14.74 -6.81
N ALA A 201 9.60 -14.57 -5.64
CA ALA A 201 8.53 -15.45 -5.16
C ALA A 201 7.18 -15.24 -5.88
N VAL A 202 7.02 -14.18 -6.68
CA VAL A 202 5.74 -13.81 -7.28
C VAL A 202 5.59 -14.41 -8.67
N LYS A 203 4.53 -15.18 -8.87
CA LYS A 203 4.14 -15.78 -10.15
C LYS A 203 3.26 -14.80 -10.92
N VAL A 204 3.67 -14.41 -12.12
CA VAL A 204 2.89 -13.48 -12.97
C VAL A 204 1.89 -14.26 -13.79
N LEU A 205 0.61 -13.99 -13.59
CA LEU A 205 -0.51 -14.59 -14.34
C LEU A 205 -1.10 -13.62 -15.36
N GLY A 206 -1.13 -12.32 -15.04
CA GLY A 206 -1.80 -11.33 -15.87
C GLY A 206 -3.32 -11.47 -15.88
N GLY A 207 -3.98 -10.80 -16.83
CA GLY A 207 -5.44 -10.90 -17.05
C GLY A 207 -6.30 -10.13 -16.05
N GLY A 208 -5.69 -9.43 -15.10
CA GLY A 208 -6.40 -8.55 -14.15
C GLY A 208 -7.34 -9.30 -13.20
N VAL A 209 -8.33 -8.57 -12.72
CA VAL A 209 -9.33 -9.06 -11.75
C VAL A 209 -10.08 -10.30 -12.27
N GLU A 210 -10.29 -10.44 -13.58
CA GLU A 210 -10.98 -11.59 -14.16
C GLU A 210 -10.23 -12.91 -13.95
N THR A 211 -8.90 -12.88 -13.95
CA THR A 211 -8.06 -14.06 -13.63
C THR A 211 -8.32 -14.51 -12.20
N PHE A 212 -8.32 -13.60 -11.25
CA PHE A 212 -8.61 -13.89 -9.84
C PHE A 212 -10.05 -14.39 -9.64
N LEU A 213 -11.03 -13.76 -10.28
CA LEU A 213 -12.44 -14.19 -10.20
C LEU A 213 -12.66 -15.58 -10.80
N THR A 214 -11.92 -15.92 -11.87
CA THR A 214 -11.95 -17.26 -12.46
C THR A 214 -11.42 -18.30 -11.50
N PHE A 215 -10.26 -18.02 -10.89
CA PHE A 215 -9.69 -18.88 -9.84
C PHE A 215 -10.70 -19.11 -8.71
N LEU A 216 -11.33 -18.06 -8.18
CA LEU A 216 -12.33 -18.20 -7.09
C LEU A 216 -13.52 -19.08 -7.50
N LYS A 217 -14.01 -18.96 -8.75
CA LYS A 217 -15.12 -19.79 -9.26
C LYS A 217 -14.74 -21.27 -9.36
N GLU A 218 -13.48 -21.58 -9.63
CA GLU A 218 -12.98 -22.94 -9.70
C GLU A 218 -12.80 -23.60 -8.33
N GLN A 219 -12.74 -22.78 -7.24
CA GLN A 219 -12.66 -23.28 -5.86
C GLN A 219 -14.04 -23.51 -5.23
N ALA A 220 -15.13 -23.03 -5.83
CA ALA A 220 -16.49 -23.11 -5.31
C ALA A 220 -17.19 -24.38 -5.76
#